data_fdd0fdc59f3a6cdc546bf4b4b7c7bb46
#
_entry.id   fdd0fdc59f3a6cdc546bf4b4b7c7bb46
#
_cell.length_a   1.000
_cell.length_b   1.000
_cell.length_c   1.000
_cell.angle_alpha   90.00
_cell.angle_beta   90.00
_cell.angle_gamma   90.00
#
_symmetry.space_group_name_H-M   'P 1'
#
loop_
_entity.id
_entity.type
_entity.pdbx_description
1 polymer ?
#
loop_
_entity_poly.entity_id
_entity_poly.type
_entity_poly.pdbx_seq_one_letter_code
_entity_poly.pdbx_strand_id
1 'polypeptide(L)'
;MQVKEIYEFLDDLSPFELQESWDNSGLLVGAMEDEVQRIYLSLDVDSVLIDEVKSNSLLIVHHPLIFKGLKNLNSTRYPSNIIKKMIKKDISLIAMHTNFDKTHLNRYVATEVLGYQNVVCEEFFCYFDVQDTFDALSLHVKEKMGLETIRRVYAKEFVQRCALTTGSGGDLIGHVKADCFLSGDFKYHQAFEAKENNLNLIDIGHFESEAYFPVCLMKNLKNFPLKVIMSNSKNPFDYK
;
A
#
# COMPACT_ATOMS: atom_id res chain seq x y z
N MET A 1 -24.05 6.75 10.11
CA MET A 1 -23.82 5.61 9.17
C MET A 1 -23.11 4.55 9.94
N GLN A 2 -23.56 3.31 9.82
CA GLN A 2 -22.88 2.21 10.51
C GLN A 2 -21.61 1.78 9.78
N VAL A 3 -20.65 1.27 10.53
CA VAL A 3 -19.41 0.69 9.99
C VAL A 3 -19.72 -0.40 8.97
N LYS A 4 -20.74 -1.22 9.21
CA LYS A 4 -21.21 -2.27 8.31
C LYS A 4 -21.47 -1.77 6.89
N GLU A 5 -22.17 -0.63 6.72
CA GLU A 5 -22.49 -0.07 5.41
C GLU A 5 -21.23 0.33 4.63
N ILE A 6 -20.23 0.84 5.36
CA ILE A 6 -18.94 1.22 4.76
C ILE A 6 -18.13 -0.04 4.45
N TYR A 7 -18.12 -1.02 5.34
CA TYR A 7 -17.42 -2.30 5.15
C TYR A 7 -17.94 -3.04 3.92
N GLU A 8 -19.26 -3.15 3.75
CA GLU A 8 -19.87 -3.78 2.58
C GLU A 8 -19.48 -3.05 1.29
N PHE A 9 -19.47 -1.72 1.29
CA PHE A 9 -18.99 -0.94 0.13
C PHE A 9 -17.52 -1.21 -0.18
N LEU A 10 -16.65 -1.32 0.83
CA LEU A 10 -15.22 -1.61 0.63
C LEU A 10 -15.00 -3.05 0.15
N ASP A 11 -15.81 -3.98 0.63
CA ASP A 11 -15.76 -5.39 0.21
C ASP A 11 -16.21 -5.55 -1.25
N ASP A 12 -17.27 -4.85 -1.66
CA ASP A 12 -17.69 -4.79 -3.07
C ASP A 12 -16.62 -4.17 -3.98
N LEU A 13 -15.90 -3.14 -3.48
CA LEU A 13 -14.84 -2.46 -4.22
C LEU A 13 -13.57 -3.31 -4.37
N SER A 14 -13.18 -3.95 -3.28
CA SER A 14 -11.95 -4.76 -3.18
C SER A 14 -12.18 -5.88 -2.16
N PRO A 15 -12.70 -7.04 -2.60
CA PRO A 15 -13.12 -8.11 -1.71
C PRO A 15 -12.05 -8.51 -0.70
N PHE A 16 -12.41 -8.52 0.57
CA PHE A 16 -11.48 -8.89 1.65
C PHE A 16 -11.02 -10.35 1.54
N GLU A 17 -11.78 -11.20 0.87
CA GLU A 17 -11.40 -12.59 0.60
C GLU A 17 -10.17 -12.75 -0.32
N LEU A 18 -9.84 -11.69 -1.10
CA LEU A 18 -8.65 -11.66 -1.97
C LEU A 18 -7.35 -11.44 -1.21
N GLN A 19 -7.42 -11.15 0.09
CA GLN A 19 -6.22 -11.00 0.91
C GLN A 19 -5.41 -12.29 0.97
N GLU A 20 -4.11 -12.16 1.18
CA GLU A 20 -3.24 -13.30 1.40
C GLU A 20 -3.55 -14.03 2.72
N SER A 21 -3.30 -15.32 2.77
CA SER A 21 -3.60 -16.16 3.95
C SER A 21 -2.85 -15.74 5.23
N TRP A 22 -1.77 -15.01 5.10
CA TRP A 22 -0.95 -14.46 6.20
C TRP A 22 -1.35 -13.03 6.58
N ASP A 23 -2.21 -12.39 5.79
CA ASP A 23 -2.65 -11.00 5.97
C ASP A 23 -3.77 -10.87 7.00
N ASN A 24 -4.14 -9.63 7.34
CA ASN A 24 -5.22 -9.32 8.26
C ASN A 24 -5.98 -8.06 7.81
N SER A 25 -6.54 -8.10 6.59
CA SER A 25 -7.45 -7.06 6.08
C SER A 25 -8.85 -7.22 6.68
N GLY A 26 -9.61 -6.13 6.73
CA GLY A 26 -10.97 -6.09 7.26
C GLY A 26 -11.10 -5.24 8.52
N LEU A 27 -12.17 -5.44 9.30
CA LEU A 27 -12.44 -4.70 10.54
C LEU A 27 -11.52 -5.22 11.67
N LEU A 28 -10.60 -4.36 12.13
CA LEU A 28 -9.61 -4.71 13.13
C LEU A 28 -9.92 -4.18 14.53
N VAL A 29 -10.62 -3.05 14.63
CA VAL A 29 -11.05 -2.42 15.90
C VAL A 29 -12.44 -1.86 15.71
N GLY A 30 -13.31 -2.02 16.70
CA GLY A 30 -14.72 -1.60 16.66
C GLY A 30 -15.66 -2.74 16.33
N ALA A 31 -16.93 -2.40 16.08
CA ALA A 31 -17.98 -3.33 15.71
C ALA A 31 -18.69 -2.87 14.43
N MET A 32 -19.35 -3.81 13.74
CA MET A 32 -20.10 -3.51 12.49
C MET A 32 -21.26 -2.55 12.75
N GLU A 33 -21.81 -2.57 13.94
CA GLU A 33 -22.93 -1.75 14.40
C GLU A 33 -22.53 -0.35 14.89
N ASP A 34 -21.20 -0.07 15.01
CA ASP A 34 -20.72 1.23 15.46
C ASP A 34 -21.17 2.33 14.50
N GLU A 35 -21.68 3.44 15.04
CA GLU A 35 -22.06 4.62 14.25
C GLU A 35 -20.89 5.59 14.12
N VAL A 36 -20.54 5.93 12.87
CA VAL A 36 -19.47 6.87 12.58
C VAL A 36 -19.97 8.12 11.85
N GLN A 37 -19.31 9.24 12.13
CA GLN A 37 -19.70 10.56 11.61
C GLN A 37 -18.76 11.04 10.49
N ARG A 38 -17.58 10.42 10.35
CA ARG A 38 -16.57 10.76 9.35
C ARG A 38 -15.59 9.62 9.13
N ILE A 39 -14.92 9.68 8.00
CA ILE A 39 -13.91 8.70 7.58
C ILE A 39 -12.55 9.42 7.51
N TYR A 40 -11.51 8.78 8.02
CA TYR A 40 -10.13 9.17 7.81
C TYR A 40 -9.43 8.11 6.97
N LEU A 41 -8.60 8.54 6.00
CA LEU A 41 -7.78 7.66 5.17
C LEU A 41 -6.32 7.89 5.52
N SER A 42 -5.56 6.83 5.74
CA SER A 42 -4.13 6.89 6.02
C SER A 42 -3.43 5.65 5.47
N LEU A 43 -2.12 5.73 5.24
CA LEU A 43 -1.31 4.55 4.97
C LEU A 43 -1.14 3.72 6.25
N ASP A 44 -0.67 4.37 7.30
CA ASP A 44 -0.35 3.79 8.60
C ASP A 44 -1.18 4.39 9.74
N VAL A 45 -1.09 3.76 10.92
CA VAL A 45 -1.64 4.28 12.17
C VAL A 45 -0.52 4.55 13.16
N ASP A 46 -0.30 5.81 13.48
CA ASP A 46 0.64 6.23 14.51
C ASP A 46 -0.03 7.01 15.64
N SER A 47 0.76 7.38 16.65
CA SER A 47 0.26 8.10 17.82
C SER A 47 -0.20 9.52 17.49
N VAL A 48 0.43 10.17 16.51
CA VAL A 48 0.10 11.53 16.09
C VAL A 48 -1.26 11.54 15.40
N LEU A 49 -1.45 10.64 14.45
CA LEU A 49 -2.74 10.48 13.76
C LEU A 49 -3.88 10.25 14.73
N ILE A 50 -3.72 9.29 15.67
CA ILE A 50 -4.79 8.97 16.62
C ILE A 50 -5.11 10.12 17.58
N ASP A 51 -4.15 10.97 17.89
CA ASP A 51 -4.40 12.15 18.71
C ASP A 51 -5.23 13.21 17.94
N GLU A 52 -5.06 13.32 16.62
CA GLU A 52 -5.80 14.22 15.71
C GLU A 52 -7.19 13.70 15.30
N VAL A 53 -7.35 12.38 15.16
CA VAL A 53 -8.62 11.75 14.76
C VAL A 53 -9.68 12.03 15.83
N LYS A 54 -10.83 12.54 15.39
CA LYS A 54 -11.97 12.84 16.27
C LYS A 54 -12.69 11.56 16.67
N SER A 55 -13.35 11.59 17.83
CA SER A 55 -14.21 10.49 18.32
C SER A 55 -15.34 10.16 17.31
N ASN A 56 -15.89 8.95 17.42
CA ASN A 56 -16.94 8.43 16.55
C ASN A 56 -16.54 8.52 15.06
N SER A 57 -15.36 8.02 14.73
CA SER A 57 -14.81 8.03 13.37
C SER A 57 -14.42 6.64 12.92
N LEU A 58 -14.47 6.41 11.60
CA LEU A 58 -13.83 5.26 10.98
C LEU A 58 -12.48 5.69 10.42
N LEU A 59 -11.44 4.95 10.74
CA LEU A 59 -10.12 5.05 10.12
C LEU A 59 -9.97 3.88 9.14
N ILE A 60 -9.72 4.19 7.87
CA ILE A 60 -9.41 3.19 6.84
C ILE A 60 -7.93 3.34 6.50
N VAL A 61 -7.18 2.26 6.63
CA VAL A 61 -5.74 2.24 6.42
C VAL A 61 -5.33 1.15 5.45
N HIS A 62 -4.13 1.28 4.91
CA HIS A 62 -3.53 0.21 4.12
C HIS A 62 -2.91 -0.85 5.04
N HIS A 63 -1.98 -0.46 5.90
CA HIS A 63 -1.27 -1.38 6.77
C HIS A 63 -2.11 -1.79 8.00
N PRO A 64 -2.35 -3.10 8.22
CA PRO A 64 -3.07 -3.58 9.39
C PRO A 64 -2.32 -3.24 10.68
N LEU A 65 -2.93 -2.44 11.57
CA LEU A 65 -2.36 -2.16 12.90
C LEU A 65 -2.15 -3.45 13.71
N ILE A 66 -3.03 -4.43 13.53
CA ILE A 66 -2.95 -5.76 14.12
C ILE A 66 -2.57 -6.75 13.00
N PHE A 67 -1.29 -6.77 12.61
CA PHE A 67 -0.82 -7.66 11.55
C PHE A 67 -0.70 -9.11 12.01
N LYS A 68 -0.21 -9.32 13.24
CA LYS A 68 -0.16 -10.64 13.89
C LYS A 68 -1.02 -10.62 15.15
N GLY A 69 -1.61 -11.76 15.49
CA GLY A 69 -2.43 -11.89 16.69
C GLY A 69 -1.75 -11.35 17.96
N LEU A 70 -2.47 -10.54 18.71
CA LEU A 70 -1.96 -9.92 19.95
C LEU A 70 -1.83 -10.97 21.05
N LYS A 71 -0.66 -11.07 21.68
CA LYS A 71 -0.42 -11.93 22.84
C LYS A 71 -0.87 -11.27 24.16
N ASN A 72 -0.94 -9.95 24.20
CA ASN A 72 -1.40 -9.17 25.35
C ASN A 72 -1.77 -7.75 24.90
N LEU A 73 -2.51 -7.03 25.75
CA LEU A 73 -2.88 -5.63 25.55
C LEU A 73 -2.10 -4.71 26.51
N ASN A 74 -0.78 -4.81 26.48
CA ASN A 74 0.06 -3.91 27.26
C ASN A 74 0.04 -2.50 26.69
N SER A 75 -0.72 -1.61 27.31
CA SER A 75 -0.97 -0.24 26.84
C SER A 75 0.23 0.71 26.86
N THR A 76 1.42 0.24 27.22
CA THR A 76 2.68 1.01 27.12
C THR A 76 3.47 0.69 25.87
N ARG A 77 3.05 -0.29 25.07
CA ARG A 77 3.76 -0.76 23.88
C ARG A 77 2.86 -0.71 22.65
N TYR A 78 3.49 -0.47 21.48
CA TYR A 78 2.88 -0.62 20.18
C TYR A 78 2.51 -2.11 19.91
N PRO A 79 1.38 -2.41 19.29
CA PRO A 79 0.30 -1.50 18.87
C PRO A 79 -0.76 -1.25 19.97
N SER A 80 -0.66 -1.89 21.13
CA SER A 80 -1.70 -1.87 22.18
C SER A 80 -1.95 -0.47 22.78
N ASN A 81 -0.93 0.41 22.78
CA ASN A 81 -1.08 1.80 23.21
C ASN A 81 -2.00 2.59 22.26
N ILE A 82 -1.92 2.34 20.95
CA ILE A 82 -2.75 2.95 19.92
C ILE A 82 -4.17 2.38 20.00
N ILE A 83 -4.33 1.06 20.05
CA ILE A 83 -5.62 0.38 20.19
C ILE A 83 -6.39 0.92 21.42
N LYS A 84 -5.71 1.08 22.56
CA LYS A 84 -6.32 1.66 23.75
C LYS A 84 -6.85 3.08 23.53
N LYS A 85 -6.12 3.92 22.80
CA LYS A 85 -6.58 5.28 22.45
C LYS A 85 -7.80 5.23 21.53
N MET A 86 -7.79 4.34 20.53
CA MET A 86 -8.90 4.13 19.60
C MET A 86 -10.18 3.74 20.32
N ILE A 87 -10.11 2.72 21.19
CA ILE A 87 -11.26 2.27 21.98
C ILE A 87 -11.81 3.41 22.86
N LYS A 88 -10.95 4.22 23.49
CA LYS A 88 -11.37 5.35 24.33
C LYS A 88 -12.04 6.49 23.55
N LYS A 89 -11.77 6.60 22.28
CA LYS A 89 -12.30 7.64 21.37
C LYS A 89 -13.43 7.13 20.48
N ASP A 90 -13.87 5.88 20.66
CA ASP A 90 -14.83 5.22 19.78
C ASP A 90 -14.42 5.37 18.29
N ILE A 91 -13.15 4.99 18.00
CA ILE A 91 -12.60 4.96 16.65
C ILE A 91 -12.56 3.52 16.17
N SER A 92 -13.29 3.22 15.10
CA SER A 92 -13.23 1.94 14.41
C SER A 92 -12.12 1.93 13.36
N LEU A 93 -11.53 0.77 13.06
CA LEU A 93 -10.42 0.60 12.12
C LEU A 93 -10.71 -0.51 11.12
N ILE A 94 -10.63 -0.17 9.84
CA ILE A 94 -10.60 -1.13 8.73
C ILE A 94 -9.24 -1.04 8.04
N ALA A 95 -8.63 -2.19 7.75
CA ALA A 95 -7.45 -2.28 6.88
C ALA A 95 -7.84 -2.85 5.51
N MET A 96 -7.29 -2.25 4.45
CA MET A 96 -7.36 -2.72 3.06
C MET A 96 -5.93 -2.85 2.55
N HIS A 97 -5.36 -4.04 2.67
CA HIS A 97 -3.96 -4.31 2.44
C HIS A 97 -3.76 -5.08 1.13
N THR A 98 -3.37 -6.34 1.18
CA THR A 98 -3.04 -7.12 -0.03
C THR A 98 -4.20 -7.30 -1.01
N ASN A 99 -5.44 -7.29 -0.54
CA ASN A 99 -6.61 -7.24 -1.42
C ASN A 99 -6.64 -5.95 -2.26
N PHE A 100 -6.31 -4.79 -1.65
CA PHE A 100 -6.30 -3.52 -2.36
C PHE A 100 -5.10 -3.35 -3.29
N ASP A 101 -3.94 -3.92 -2.95
CA ASP A 101 -2.79 -4.01 -3.86
C ASP A 101 -3.16 -4.70 -5.15
N LYS A 102 -3.76 -5.90 -5.05
CA LYS A 102 -4.16 -6.71 -6.20
C LYS A 102 -5.19 -6.03 -7.09
N THR A 103 -6.15 -5.35 -6.47
CA THR A 103 -7.31 -4.81 -7.21
C THR A 103 -7.11 -3.39 -7.71
N HIS A 104 -6.40 -2.53 -6.97
CA HIS A 104 -6.38 -1.09 -7.21
C HIS A 104 -4.99 -0.45 -7.19
N LEU A 105 -4.21 -0.63 -6.11
CA LEU A 105 -3.04 0.20 -5.85
C LEU A 105 -1.93 0.00 -6.87
N ASN A 106 -1.59 -1.26 -7.19
CA ASN A 106 -0.57 -1.57 -8.20
C ASN A 106 -0.92 -0.97 -9.56
N ARG A 107 -2.18 -1.12 -9.99
CA ARG A 107 -2.67 -0.52 -11.24
C ARG A 107 -2.60 1.00 -11.18
N TYR A 108 -3.03 1.60 -10.07
CA TYR A 108 -3.00 3.05 -9.89
C TYR A 108 -1.60 3.62 -10.05
N VAL A 109 -0.60 3.00 -9.44
CA VAL A 109 0.79 3.44 -9.56
C VAL A 109 1.29 3.28 -10.99
N ALA A 110 1.01 2.16 -11.65
CA ALA A 110 1.43 1.94 -13.03
C ALA A 110 0.78 2.93 -14.01
N THR A 111 -0.53 3.22 -13.87
CA THR A 111 -1.27 4.03 -14.85
C THR A 111 -1.29 5.52 -14.52
N GLU A 112 -1.58 5.88 -13.29
CA GLU A 112 -1.81 7.29 -12.91
C GLU A 112 -0.53 7.99 -12.47
N VAL A 113 0.40 7.25 -11.85
CA VAL A 113 1.67 7.83 -11.38
C VAL A 113 2.73 7.74 -12.46
N LEU A 114 3.00 6.53 -12.98
CA LEU A 114 4.03 6.32 -13.99
C LEU A 114 3.56 6.65 -15.41
N GLY A 115 2.24 6.67 -15.66
CA GLY A 115 1.65 7.09 -16.95
C GLY A 115 1.59 6.00 -18.01
N TYR A 116 1.80 4.74 -17.66
CA TYR A 116 1.74 3.63 -18.61
C TYR A 116 0.31 3.29 -19.01
N GLN A 117 0.14 2.93 -20.29
CA GLN A 117 -1.14 2.49 -20.85
C GLN A 117 -1.12 0.96 -21.04
N ASN A 118 -2.30 0.37 -21.27
CA ASN A 118 -2.46 -1.07 -21.53
C ASN A 118 -1.84 -1.96 -20.43
N VAL A 119 -1.97 -1.52 -19.17
CA VAL A 119 -1.47 -2.28 -18.02
C VAL A 119 -2.34 -3.49 -17.75
N VAL A 120 -1.73 -4.68 -17.72
CA VAL A 120 -2.37 -5.96 -17.40
C VAL A 120 -1.96 -6.35 -15.99
N CYS A 121 -2.91 -6.48 -15.06
CA CYS A 121 -2.63 -6.88 -13.70
C CYS A 121 -3.11 -8.31 -13.46
N GLU A 122 -2.24 -9.15 -12.90
CA GLU A 122 -2.46 -10.54 -12.52
C GLU A 122 -1.90 -10.74 -11.10
N GLU A 123 -2.73 -11.12 -10.15
CA GLU A 123 -2.34 -11.25 -8.75
C GLU A 123 -1.65 -9.95 -8.25
N PHE A 124 -0.42 -10.03 -7.77
CA PHE A 124 0.36 -8.87 -7.32
C PHE A 124 1.05 -8.10 -8.44
N PHE A 125 1.14 -8.63 -9.64
CA PHE A 125 1.89 -8.00 -10.70
C PHE A 125 1.01 -7.15 -11.60
N CYS A 126 1.41 -5.91 -11.86
CA CYS A 126 0.94 -5.15 -13.00
C CYS A 126 2.04 -5.07 -14.06
N TYR A 127 1.78 -5.63 -15.23
CA TYR A 127 2.70 -5.68 -16.38
C TYR A 127 2.39 -4.59 -17.38
N PHE A 128 3.44 -4.00 -17.95
CA PHE A 128 3.34 -2.99 -19.02
C PHE A 128 4.58 -2.98 -19.89
N ASP A 129 4.41 -2.57 -21.16
CA ASP A 129 5.50 -2.46 -22.12
C ASP A 129 6.22 -1.10 -21.98
N VAL A 130 7.55 -1.12 -22.15
CA VAL A 130 8.41 0.06 -21.97
C VAL A 130 9.13 0.41 -23.26
N GLN A 131 9.89 -0.52 -23.86
CA GLN A 131 10.68 -0.34 -25.08
C GLN A 131 11.75 0.77 -24.96
N ASP A 132 12.57 0.74 -23.91
CA ASP A 132 13.59 1.75 -23.62
C ASP A 132 14.84 1.16 -22.96
N THR A 133 15.88 1.98 -22.81
CA THR A 133 17.05 1.60 -22.01
C THR A 133 16.71 1.60 -20.52
N PHE A 134 17.41 0.76 -19.76
CA PHE A 134 17.21 0.69 -18.31
C PHE A 134 17.55 2.01 -17.59
N ASP A 135 18.52 2.77 -18.13
CA ASP A 135 18.86 4.09 -17.59
C ASP A 135 17.75 5.11 -17.81
N ALA A 136 17.16 5.16 -18.99
CA ALA A 136 16.02 6.05 -19.29
C ALA A 136 14.78 5.67 -18.48
N LEU A 137 14.47 4.37 -18.37
CA LEU A 137 13.40 3.88 -17.51
C LEU A 137 13.61 4.27 -16.04
N SER A 138 14.84 4.08 -15.53
CA SER A 138 15.16 4.43 -14.14
C SER A 138 14.97 5.93 -13.86
N LEU A 139 15.35 6.78 -14.81
CA LEU A 139 15.15 8.23 -14.71
C LEU A 139 13.65 8.59 -14.74
N HIS A 140 12.91 8.02 -15.69
CA HIS A 140 11.46 8.22 -15.79
C HIS A 140 10.73 7.85 -14.48
N VAL A 141 11.02 6.67 -13.91
CA VAL A 141 10.42 6.22 -12.64
C VAL A 141 10.78 7.18 -11.51
N LYS A 142 12.06 7.57 -11.41
CA LYS A 142 12.54 8.51 -10.39
C LYS A 142 11.78 9.84 -10.45
N GLU A 143 11.66 10.42 -11.64
CA GLU A 143 10.98 11.70 -11.86
C GLU A 143 9.47 11.63 -11.59
N LYS A 144 8.80 10.59 -12.11
CA LYS A 144 7.35 10.41 -11.95
C LYS A 144 6.92 10.17 -10.51
N MET A 145 7.72 9.47 -9.73
CA MET A 145 7.45 9.22 -8.32
C MET A 145 8.05 10.28 -7.39
N GLY A 146 8.81 11.25 -7.91
CA GLY A 146 9.42 12.31 -7.11
C GLY A 146 10.49 11.80 -6.14
N LEU A 147 11.21 10.73 -6.50
CA LEU A 147 12.22 10.13 -5.63
C LEU A 147 13.50 10.96 -5.65
N GLU A 148 14.07 11.26 -4.49
CA GLU A 148 15.37 11.96 -4.40
C GLU A 148 16.52 11.08 -4.92
N THR A 149 16.49 9.80 -4.55
CA THR A 149 17.45 8.79 -4.96
C THR A 149 16.72 7.54 -5.44
N ILE A 150 17.38 6.73 -6.27
CA ILE A 150 16.85 5.45 -6.71
C ILE A 150 17.90 4.38 -6.51
N ARG A 151 17.54 3.28 -5.86
CA ARG A 151 18.36 2.08 -5.72
C ARG A 151 17.96 1.10 -6.81
N ARG A 152 18.93 0.57 -7.57
CA ARG A 152 18.64 -0.28 -8.72
C ARG A 152 19.67 -1.40 -8.93
N VAL A 153 19.25 -2.45 -9.60
CA VAL A 153 20.11 -3.56 -10.03
C VAL A 153 20.13 -3.55 -11.56
N TYR A 154 21.32 -3.33 -12.12
CA TYR A 154 21.54 -3.36 -13.57
C TYR A 154 21.95 -4.78 -13.97
N ALA A 155 21.11 -5.45 -14.76
CA ALA A 155 21.36 -6.78 -15.31
C ALA A 155 21.48 -6.74 -16.85
N LYS A 156 20.64 -5.96 -17.53
CA LYS A 156 20.64 -5.79 -18.97
C LYS A 156 20.30 -4.36 -19.38
N GLU A 157 20.77 -3.95 -20.57
CA GLU A 157 20.66 -2.59 -21.06
C GLU A 157 19.24 -2.22 -21.52
N PHE A 158 18.57 -3.10 -22.24
CA PHE A 158 17.27 -2.81 -22.85
C PHE A 158 16.13 -3.52 -22.10
N VAL A 159 15.03 -2.79 -21.91
CA VAL A 159 13.82 -3.27 -21.20
C VAL A 159 12.65 -3.18 -22.17
N GLN A 160 12.03 -4.30 -22.46
CA GLN A 160 10.80 -4.38 -23.27
C GLN A 160 9.55 -4.37 -22.40
N ARG A 161 9.59 -5.10 -21.29
CA ARG A 161 8.45 -5.29 -20.40
C ARG A 161 8.85 -5.11 -18.94
N CYS A 162 8.00 -4.40 -18.19
CA CYS A 162 8.12 -4.25 -16.75
C CYS A 162 7.01 -5.00 -16.00
N ALA A 163 7.34 -5.39 -14.77
CA ALA A 163 6.39 -5.76 -13.75
C ALA A 163 6.46 -4.73 -12.60
N LEU A 164 5.33 -4.43 -11.97
CA LEU A 164 5.25 -3.56 -10.80
C LEU A 164 4.42 -4.21 -9.71
N THR A 165 4.91 -4.10 -8.48
CA THR A 165 4.19 -4.40 -7.24
C THR A 165 4.55 -3.33 -6.22
N THR A 166 3.58 -2.68 -5.60
CA THR A 166 3.81 -1.72 -4.51
C THR A 166 4.29 -2.44 -3.24
N GLY A 167 4.86 -1.71 -2.30
CA GLY A 167 5.36 -2.26 -1.03
C GLY A 167 6.54 -3.20 -1.19
N SER A 168 6.53 -4.31 -0.46
CA SER A 168 7.65 -5.26 -0.35
C SER A 168 7.48 -6.46 -1.29
N GLY A 169 7.97 -6.34 -2.53
CA GLY A 169 7.86 -7.39 -3.55
C GLY A 169 9.07 -8.33 -3.66
N GLY A 170 10.06 -8.23 -2.78
CA GLY A 170 11.31 -8.98 -2.92
C GLY A 170 11.14 -10.51 -2.97
N ASP A 171 10.15 -11.05 -2.29
CA ASP A 171 9.87 -12.50 -2.29
C ASP A 171 9.15 -12.97 -3.56
N LEU A 172 8.72 -12.03 -4.44
CA LEU A 172 8.07 -12.32 -5.71
C LEU A 172 9.04 -12.43 -6.90
N ILE A 173 10.34 -12.13 -6.72
CA ILE A 173 11.35 -12.07 -7.79
C ILE A 173 11.36 -13.32 -8.67
N GLY A 174 11.27 -14.51 -8.07
CA GLY A 174 11.26 -15.79 -8.80
C GLY A 174 10.03 -16.03 -9.71
N HIS A 175 8.99 -15.19 -9.58
CA HIS A 175 7.74 -15.30 -10.35
C HIS A 175 7.58 -14.20 -11.41
N VAL A 176 8.52 -13.24 -11.47
CA VAL A 176 8.49 -12.13 -12.42
C VAL A 176 8.67 -12.59 -13.86
N LYS A 177 7.73 -12.24 -14.74
CA LYS A 177 7.76 -12.54 -16.18
C LYS A 177 8.00 -11.25 -16.99
N ALA A 178 9.09 -10.55 -16.68
CA ALA A 178 9.44 -9.26 -17.28
C ALA A 178 10.96 -9.06 -17.31
N ASP A 179 11.42 -8.00 -17.96
CA ASP A 179 12.83 -7.61 -18.03
C ASP A 179 13.27 -6.75 -16.85
N CYS A 180 12.30 -6.07 -16.23
CA CYS A 180 12.52 -5.20 -15.08
C CYS A 180 11.38 -5.36 -14.08
N PHE A 181 11.71 -5.38 -12.79
CA PHE A 181 10.74 -5.40 -11.71
C PHE A 181 10.88 -4.16 -10.81
N LEU A 182 9.77 -3.45 -10.67
CA LEU A 182 9.62 -2.26 -9.82
C LEU A 182 8.92 -2.65 -8.53
N SER A 183 9.55 -2.50 -7.37
CA SER A 183 8.96 -2.75 -6.06
C SER A 183 9.82 -2.12 -4.96
N GLY A 184 9.47 -2.27 -3.69
CA GLY A 184 10.25 -1.82 -2.55
C GLY A 184 10.92 -2.94 -1.76
N ASP A 185 11.74 -2.54 -0.78
CA ASP A 185 12.33 -3.41 0.26
C ASP A 185 13.19 -4.56 -0.26
N PHE A 186 13.86 -4.42 -1.39
CA PHE A 186 14.76 -5.46 -1.88
C PHE A 186 15.95 -5.69 -0.96
N LYS A 187 16.15 -6.95 -0.55
CA LYS A 187 17.30 -7.40 0.24
C LYS A 187 18.52 -7.70 -0.65
N TYR A 188 19.71 -7.70 -0.07
CA TYR A 188 20.96 -7.94 -0.79
C TYR A 188 20.94 -9.22 -1.65
N HIS A 189 20.53 -10.35 -1.07
CA HIS A 189 20.52 -11.62 -1.81
C HIS A 189 19.46 -11.68 -2.90
N GLN A 190 18.31 -11.02 -2.71
CA GLN A 190 17.30 -10.88 -3.75
C GLN A 190 17.82 -10.04 -4.93
N ALA A 191 18.55 -8.96 -4.65
CA ALA A 191 19.20 -8.15 -5.67
C ALA A 191 20.29 -8.94 -6.43
N PHE A 192 21.06 -9.76 -5.72
CA PHE A 192 22.07 -10.63 -6.33
C PHE A 192 21.43 -11.69 -7.24
N GLU A 193 20.39 -12.38 -6.76
CA GLU A 193 19.61 -13.36 -7.53
C GLU A 193 19.02 -12.75 -8.80
N ALA A 194 18.39 -11.59 -8.70
CA ALA A 194 17.81 -10.91 -9.85
C ALA A 194 18.87 -10.61 -10.90
N LYS A 195 20.05 -10.12 -10.49
CA LYS A 195 21.16 -9.84 -11.40
C LYS A 195 21.65 -11.09 -12.14
N GLU A 196 21.84 -12.21 -11.43
CA GLU A 196 22.27 -13.48 -12.03
C GLU A 196 21.23 -14.07 -12.98
N ASN A 197 19.94 -13.78 -12.75
CA ASN A 197 18.82 -14.18 -13.59
C ASN A 197 18.50 -13.18 -14.72
N ASN A 198 19.36 -12.20 -14.99
CA ASN A 198 19.16 -11.15 -16.00
C ASN A 198 17.87 -10.33 -15.82
N LEU A 199 17.44 -10.13 -14.57
CA LEU A 199 16.30 -9.30 -14.19
C LEU A 199 16.80 -7.95 -13.63
N ASN A 200 16.45 -6.87 -14.29
CA ASN A 200 16.65 -5.53 -13.73
C ASN A 200 15.73 -5.29 -12.53
N LEU A 201 16.20 -4.59 -11.49
CA LEU A 201 15.35 -4.13 -10.39
C LEU A 201 15.42 -2.62 -10.28
N ILE A 202 14.28 -2.01 -9.99
CA ILE A 202 14.17 -0.62 -9.55
C ILE A 202 13.46 -0.62 -8.19
N ASP A 203 14.17 -0.20 -7.15
CA ASP A 203 13.59 -0.03 -5.82
C ASP A 203 12.89 1.33 -5.75
N ILE A 204 11.57 1.27 -5.79
CA ILE A 204 10.68 2.44 -5.77
C ILE A 204 10.26 2.86 -4.35
N GLY A 205 10.83 2.18 -3.34
CA GLY A 205 10.49 2.39 -1.93
C GLY A 205 9.15 1.78 -1.53
N HIS A 206 9.10 1.22 -0.32
CA HIS A 206 7.87 0.68 0.26
C HIS A 206 6.87 1.82 0.49
N PHE A 207 7.24 2.76 1.35
CA PHE A 207 6.40 3.92 1.69
C PHE A 207 6.04 4.74 0.44
N GLU A 208 7.02 5.03 -0.41
CA GLU A 208 6.85 5.89 -1.59
C GLU A 208 5.87 5.29 -2.60
N SER A 209 5.86 3.96 -2.75
CA SER A 209 4.95 3.27 -3.67
C SER A 209 3.52 3.14 -3.11
N GLU A 210 3.35 3.04 -1.80
CA GLU A 210 2.06 2.85 -1.15
C GLU A 210 1.44 4.15 -0.59
N ALA A 211 2.20 5.25 -0.53
CA ALA A 211 1.70 6.56 -0.12
C ALA A 211 0.52 7.07 -0.99
N TYR A 212 0.30 6.44 -2.13
CA TYR A 212 -0.84 6.70 -3.01
C TYR A 212 -2.15 6.04 -2.55
N PHE A 213 -2.13 5.15 -1.56
CA PHE A 213 -3.33 4.46 -1.06
C PHE A 213 -4.48 5.42 -0.73
N PRO A 214 -4.29 6.48 0.09
CA PRO A 214 -5.40 7.37 0.45
C PRO A 214 -6.02 8.08 -0.75
N VAL A 215 -5.19 8.53 -1.70
CA VAL A 215 -5.68 9.24 -2.89
C VAL A 215 -6.33 8.28 -3.88
N CYS A 216 -5.83 7.06 -4.00
CA CYS A 216 -6.43 6.00 -4.82
C CYS A 216 -7.83 5.64 -4.30
N LEU A 217 -7.98 5.37 -3.00
CA LEU A 217 -9.25 5.04 -2.39
C LEU A 217 -10.22 6.22 -2.40
N MET A 218 -9.74 7.45 -2.20
CA MET A 218 -10.56 8.67 -2.23
C MET A 218 -11.32 8.82 -3.56
N LYS A 219 -10.76 8.37 -4.69
CA LYS A 219 -11.45 8.43 -6.00
C LYS A 219 -12.80 7.70 -5.97
N ASN A 220 -12.88 6.61 -5.22
CA ASN A 220 -14.08 5.78 -5.09
C ASN A 220 -15.06 6.30 -4.02
N LEU A 221 -14.55 7.10 -3.06
CA LEU A 221 -15.34 7.66 -1.96
C LEU A 221 -15.87 9.08 -2.22
N LYS A 222 -15.66 9.65 -3.42
CA LYS A 222 -16.08 11.04 -3.75
C LYS A 222 -17.54 11.36 -3.48
N ASN A 223 -18.43 10.41 -3.70
CA ASN A 223 -19.88 10.57 -3.53
C ASN A 223 -20.40 9.95 -2.23
N PHE A 224 -19.50 9.59 -1.32
CA PHE A 224 -19.90 9.00 -0.04
C PHE A 224 -20.58 10.04 0.84
N PRO A 225 -21.67 9.70 1.57
CA PRO A 225 -22.45 10.68 2.31
C PRO A 225 -21.76 11.21 3.58
N LEU A 226 -20.61 10.67 3.93
CA LEU A 226 -19.78 11.13 5.05
C LEU A 226 -18.60 11.98 4.58
N LYS A 227 -18.16 12.87 5.45
CA LYS A 227 -16.90 13.61 5.22
C LYS A 227 -15.73 12.65 5.26
N VAL A 228 -14.98 12.57 4.15
CA VAL A 228 -13.73 11.82 4.03
C VAL A 228 -12.54 12.77 4.16
N ILE A 229 -11.59 12.44 5.00
CA ILE A 229 -10.42 13.25 5.34
C ILE A 229 -9.16 12.41 5.07
N MET A 230 -8.30 12.88 4.17
CA MET A 230 -6.99 12.26 3.99
C MET A 230 -6.03 12.73 5.08
N SER A 231 -5.33 11.79 5.68
CA SER A 231 -4.24 12.04 6.62
C SER A 231 -2.89 11.83 5.92
N ASN A 232 -1.88 12.54 6.36
CA ASN A 232 -0.52 12.43 5.83
C ASN A 232 0.32 11.52 6.73
N SER A 233 0.42 10.22 6.36
CA SER A 233 1.47 9.36 6.90
C SER A 233 2.85 9.89 6.50
N LYS A 234 3.82 9.70 7.38
CA LYS A 234 5.21 10.07 7.10
C LYS A 234 6.06 8.82 7.02
N ASN A 235 7.01 8.82 6.08
CA ASN A 235 8.02 7.77 6.04
C ASN A 235 8.75 7.74 7.40
N PRO A 236 8.84 6.57 8.07
CA PRO A 236 9.59 6.44 9.31
C PRO A 236 11.11 6.55 9.11
N PHE A 237 11.60 6.39 7.88
CA PHE A 237 13.01 6.57 7.54
C PHE A 237 13.31 8.02 7.17
N ASP A 238 14.45 8.51 7.62
CA ASP A 238 15.02 9.81 7.29
C ASP A 238 16.30 9.57 6.46
N TYR A 239 16.36 10.18 5.28
CA TYR A 239 17.51 10.07 4.37
C TYR A 239 18.35 11.34 4.47
N LYS A 240 19.65 11.19 4.83
CA LYS A 240 20.62 12.29 4.98
C LYS A 240 21.78 12.14 4.03
#